data_658d88b063c6fde16a56aec3898999d0
#
_entry.id   658d88b063c6fde16a56aec3898999d0
#
_cell.length_a   1.000
_cell.length_b   1.000
_cell.length_c   1.000
_cell.angle_alpha   90.00
_cell.angle_beta   90.00
_cell.angle_gamma   90.00
#
_symmetry.space_group_name_H-M   'P 1'
#
loop_
_entity.id
_entity.type
_entity.pdbx_description
1 polymer ?
#
loop_
_entity_poly.entity_id
_entity_poly.type
_entity_poly.pdbx_seq_one_letter_code
_entity_poly.pdbx_strand_id
1 'polypeptide(L)'
;MDNKKIAVSELDFDRIKSNLKVFLQGQSEFADYDFEGSALSVLLDILAYNTHYNALYTNLAVNEMFLDSARKRNSVVSLAKMLGYVPQSCTAASAIIDISVSGVSGSPPSLTLPAYSSFSSIVDNVEYTFYTRSSISVVPVAGVYTFSDVSITEGFPLSYNYTVQTNTKYIIPNQNVDIDTLTVRVQEDPGSAAYANYTFADNIADVGSTSRVYFLKEIDDGLYEIYFGDGVIGYKPSPGNIVSLNYFSTNKAAANGCRTFTYNGVSLNGAVSINTVSVADGGAEAEDTDSIKFRAPKNYSAQNRAVTSDDYKVILPQIFANVESVNVWGGEDNNPPIYGKVFICIKPRSGETLTNSTKDSIKNTILKGKNVVSIIPEIVDPQYLYIKLNTTVYYNSQSTSNTEETIKTLVREVIMDYNDSDLTRFDGMFRFSKLSRLIDAAEDSILSNITTVTLIRSITPVIGTRTSYVIKIDNPIYSEGVAEESITSNGFIVDGIAEICYLEDDGVGNIRMYYYAGASTKKYVNERQGTVNYSTGVITLDNINITFTENNLLTFTIKPQSNDVVSVRNQLVLISENELVVNAIVDPLASGTSSGGTNYIFTTSRS
;
A
#
# COMPACT_ATOMS: atom_id res chain seq x y z
N MET A 1 3.17 -16.59 -4.05
CA MET A 1 4.06 -17.42 -4.93
C MET A 1 4.39 -18.69 -4.21
N ASP A 2 4.13 -19.85 -4.84
CA ASP A 2 4.55 -21.14 -4.27
C ASP A 2 6.08 -21.16 -4.15
N ASN A 3 6.58 -21.20 -2.93
CA ASN A 3 8.00 -21.30 -2.63
C ASN A 3 8.53 -22.64 -3.19
N LYS A 4 9.02 -22.66 -4.41
CA LYS A 4 9.68 -23.82 -5.02
C LYS A 4 10.93 -24.18 -4.22
N LYS A 5 10.79 -25.14 -3.32
CA LYS A 5 11.94 -25.72 -2.62
C LYS A 5 12.63 -26.72 -3.54
N ILE A 6 13.93 -26.55 -3.73
CA ILE A 6 14.77 -27.51 -4.45
C ILE A 6 15.26 -28.54 -3.42
N ALA A 7 14.90 -29.81 -3.61
CA ALA A 7 15.42 -30.91 -2.81
C ALA A 7 16.51 -31.61 -3.61
N VAL A 8 17.75 -31.58 -3.13
CA VAL A 8 18.93 -32.15 -3.79
C VAL A 8 19.31 -33.50 -3.17
N SER A 9 18.95 -33.69 -1.91
CA SER A 9 19.31 -34.90 -1.15
C SER A 9 18.16 -35.32 -0.25
N GLU A 10 18.19 -36.62 0.15
CA GLU A 10 17.21 -37.18 1.09
C GLU A 10 17.38 -36.54 2.47
N LEU A 11 16.26 -36.10 3.07
CA LEU A 11 16.24 -35.48 4.39
C LEU A 11 15.59 -36.35 5.47
N ASP A 12 15.01 -37.49 5.10
CA ASP A 12 14.36 -38.39 6.04
C ASP A 12 15.43 -39.24 6.77
N PHE A 13 15.52 -39.04 8.08
CA PHE A 13 16.47 -39.76 8.94
C PHE A 13 16.25 -41.28 8.90
N ASP A 14 15.01 -41.73 9.01
CA ASP A 14 14.69 -43.17 9.05
C ASP A 14 15.00 -43.84 7.71
N ARG A 15 14.79 -43.12 6.61
CA ARG A 15 15.12 -43.58 5.28
C ARG A 15 16.64 -43.66 5.05
N ILE A 16 17.39 -42.67 5.55
CA ILE A 16 18.87 -42.72 5.53
C ILE A 16 19.35 -43.89 6.34
N LYS A 17 18.85 -44.12 7.56
CA LYS A 17 19.18 -45.26 8.42
C LYS A 17 18.83 -46.58 7.75
N SER A 18 17.65 -46.68 7.13
CA SER A 18 17.22 -47.87 6.40
C SER A 18 18.16 -48.19 5.21
N ASN A 19 18.54 -47.18 4.44
CA ASN A 19 19.48 -47.33 3.33
C ASN A 19 20.86 -47.82 3.80
N LEU A 20 21.36 -47.32 4.94
CA LEU A 20 22.60 -47.78 5.56
C LEU A 20 22.49 -49.22 6.02
N LYS A 21 21.35 -49.63 6.62
CA LYS A 21 21.10 -51.05 6.99
C LYS A 21 21.08 -51.95 5.75
N VAL A 22 20.41 -51.57 4.67
CA VAL A 22 20.38 -52.32 3.41
C VAL A 22 21.79 -52.47 2.82
N PHE A 23 22.60 -51.41 2.87
CA PHE A 23 24.01 -51.51 2.43
C PHE A 23 24.81 -52.52 3.25
N LEU A 24 24.69 -52.52 4.59
CA LEU A 24 25.39 -53.45 5.47
C LEU A 24 24.91 -54.90 5.30
N GLN A 25 23.65 -55.13 4.96
CA GLN A 25 23.09 -56.43 4.65
C GLN A 25 23.83 -57.14 3.50
N GLY A 26 24.39 -56.36 2.57
CA GLY A 26 25.24 -56.89 1.48
C GLY A 26 26.68 -57.20 1.88
N GLN A 27 27.11 -56.93 3.14
CA GLN A 27 28.47 -57.14 3.62
C GLN A 27 28.53 -58.35 4.58
N SER A 28 29.37 -59.34 4.31
CA SER A 28 29.47 -60.55 5.11
C SER A 28 30.16 -60.34 6.47
N GLU A 29 30.79 -59.20 6.70
CA GLU A 29 31.62 -58.91 7.88
C GLU A 29 30.86 -58.34 9.05
N PHE A 30 29.61 -57.90 8.82
CA PHE A 30 28.76 -57.21 9.84
C PHE A 30 27.50 -58.02 10.12
N ALA A 31 27.48 -58.75 11.24
CA ALA A 31 26.31 -59.56 11.61
C ALA A 31 25.37 -58.95 12.63
N ASP A 32 25.76 -57.88 13.30
CA ASP A 32 25.06 -57.28 14.45
C ASP A 32 24.37 -55.94 14.20
N TYR A 33 24.25 -55.54 12.92
CA TYR A 33 23.78 -54.23 12.51
C TYR A 33 22.25 -54.01 12.71
N ASP A 34 21.47 -55.08 12.81
CA ASP A 34 20.01 -55.00 12.90
C ASP A 34 19.47 -55.08 14.34
N PHE A 35 20.33 -55.34 15.33
CA PHE A 35 19.95 -55.32 16.73
C PHE A 35 19.97 -53.91 17.30
N GLU A 36 18.80 -53.37 17.69
CA GLU A 36 18.65 -51.97 18.10
C GLU A 36 19.51 -51.56 19.30
N GLY A 37 19.88 -52.49 20.18
CA GLY A 37 20.74 -52.25 21.33
C GLY A 37 22.23 -52.44 21.05
N SER A 38 22.63 -52.77 19.82
CA SER A 38 24.05 -53.02 19.48
C SER A 38 24.83 -51.70 19.35
N ALA A 39 26.13 -51.76 19.65
CA ALA A 39 27.05 -50.66 19.44
C ALA A 39 27.07 -50.21 17.96
N LEU A 40 26.88 -51.14 17.03
CA LEU A 40 26.84 -50.87 15.61
C LEU A 40 25.56 -50.10 15.22
N SER A 41 24.41 -50.42 15.80
CA SER A 41 23.16 -49.71 15.59
C SER A 41 23.28 -48.23 16.06
N VAL A 42 23.93 -47.98 17.20
CA VAL A 42 24.21 -46.62 17.69
C VAL A 42 25.14 -45.87 16.73
N LEU A 43 26.14 -46.54 16.17
CA LEU A 43 27.02 -45.94 15.15
C LEU A 43 26.26 -45.61 13.87
N LEU A 44 25.32 -46.45 13.44
CA LEU A 44 24.43 -46.15 12.31
C LEU A 44 23.56 -44.95 12.57
N ASP A 45 23.04 -44.79 13.77
CA ASP A 45 22.27 -43.60 14.15
C ASP A 45 23.13 -42.34 14.10
N ILE A 46 24.36 -42.37 14.57
CA ILE A 46 25.29 -41.25 14.48
C ILE A 46 25.62 -40.91 13.02
N LEU A 47 25.85 -41.93 12.17
CA LEU A 47 26.11 -41.73 10.75
C LEU A 47 24.88 -41.19 10.01
N ALA A 48 23.69 -41.73 10.30
CA ALA A 48 22.44 -41.24 9.74
C ALA A 48 22.19 -39.79 10.17
N TYR A 49 22.44 -39.45 11.44
CA TYR A 49 22.33 -38.10 11.97
C TYR A 49 23.28 -37.12 11.26
N ASN A 50 24.56 -37.48 11.13
CA ASN A 50 25.54 -36.67 10.40
C ASN A 50 25.15 -36.50 8.93
N THR A 51 24.71 -37.57 8.27
CA THR A 51 24.26 -37.54 6.88
C THR A 51 23.02 -36.65 6.71
N HIS A 52 22.07 -36.76 7.64
CA HIS A 52 20.90 -35.90 7.68
C HIS A 52 21.29 -34.40 7.77
N TYR A 53 22.18 -34.02 8.69
CA TYR A 53 22.65 -32.64 8.81
C TYR A 53 23.42 -32.17 7.58
N ASN A 54 24.29 -32.99 7.02
CA ASN A 54 25.01 -32.68 5.78
C ASN A 54 24.04 -32.49 4.61
N ALA A 55 23.02 -33.32 4.51
CA ALA A 55 21.95 -33.20 3.53
C ALA A 55 21.14 -31.88 3.74
N LEU A 56 20.80 -31.56 4.98
CA LEU A 56 20.10 -30.32 5.33
C LEU A 56 20.93 -29.11 4.94
N TYR A 57 22.21 -29.07 5.29
CA TYR A 57 23.09 -27.94 4.94
C TYR A 57 23.28 -27.82 3.43
N THR A 58 23.40 -28.96 2.72
CA THR A 58 23.51 -28.98 1.26
C THR A 58 22.24 -28.43 0.61
N ASN A 59 21.06 -28.87 1.03
CA ASN A 59 19.79 -28.38 0.53
C ASN A 59 19.61 -26.88 0.85
N LEU A 60 19.99 -26.45 2.06
CA LEU A 60 19.95 -25.04 2.44
C LEU A 60 20.87 -24.21 1.53
N ALA A 61 22.12 -24.65 1.35
CA ALA A 61 23.10 -23.94 0.53
C ALA A 61 22.64 -23.83 -0.93
N VAL A 62 22.09 -24.90 -1.50
CA VAL A 62 21.58 -24.89 -2.88
C VAL A 62 20.38 -23.96 -3.01
N ASN A 63 19.46 -23.97 -2.04
CA ASN A 63 18.30 -23.06 -2.08
C ASN A 63 18.72 -21.59 -1.98
N GLU A 64 19.79 -21.27 -1.24
CA GLU A 64 20.31 -19.89 -1.14
C GLU A 64 21.06 -19.42 -2.40
N MET A 65 21.34 -20.31 -3.37
CA MET A 65 22.02 -19.94 -4.64
C MET A 65 21.06 -19.34 -5.69
N PHE A 66 19.76 -19.49 -5.54
CA PHE A 66 18.77 -19.02 -6.51
C PHE A 66 17.84 -17.98 -5.89
N LEU A 67 17.57 -16.92 -6.62
CA LEU A 67 16.74 -15.81 -6.15
C LEU A 67 15.34 -16.27 -5.69
N ASP A 68 14.72 -17.18 -6.44
CA ASP A 68 13.35 -17.65 -6.14
C ASP A 68 13.27 -18.48 -4.86
N SER A 69 14.32 -19.28 -4.55
CA SER A 69 14.34 -20.21 -3.41
C SER A 69 15.08 -19.68 -2.18
N ALA A 70 15.91 -18.66 -2.33
CA ALA A 70 16.68 -18.06 -1.23
C ALA A 70 15.74 -17.49 -0.13
N ARG A 71 16.10 -17.65 1.12
CA ARG A 71 15.31 -17.19 2.27
C ARG A 71 16.01 -16.13 3.09
N LYS A 72 17.34 -16.18 3.13
CA LYS A 72 18.12 -15.19 3.87
C LYS A 72 18.16 -13.87 3.10
N ARG A 73 17.86 -12.76 3.76
CA ARG A 73 17.92 -11.42 3.15
C ARG A 73 19.25 -11.17 2.44
N ASN A 74 20.37 -11.49 3.11
CA ASN A 74 21.71 -11.30 2.54
C ASN A 74 21.92 -12.04 1.21
N SER A 75 21.41 -13.28 1.09
CA SER A 75 21.46 -14.05 -0.16
C SER A 75 20.61 -13.41 -1.25
N VAL A 76 19.37 -13.04 -0.91
CA VAL A 76 18.43 -12.40 -1.84
C VAL A 76 18.99 -11.07 -2.35
N VAL A 77 19.51 -10.22 -1.46
CA VAL A 77 20.12 -8.92 -1.80
C VAL A 77 21.37 -9.12 -2.68
N SER A 78 22.22 -10.10 -2.35
CA SER A 78 23.41 -10.39 -3.15
C SER A 78 23.06 -10.85 -4.56
N LEU A 79 22.00 -11.66 -4.73
CA LEU A 79 21.52 -12.11 -6.03
C LEU A 79 20.81 -10.97 -6.81
N ALA A 80 20.01 -10.15 -6.13
CA ALA A 80 19.36 -8.98 -6.71
C ALA A 80 20.39 -7.96 -7.23
N LYS A 81 21.50 -7.79 -6.52
CA LYS A 81 22.61 -6.92 -6.93
C LYS A 81 23.24 -7.35 -8.26
N MET A 82 23.30 -8.66 -8.56
CA MET A 82 23.79 -9.15 -9.87
C MET A 82 22.87 -8.69 -11.01
N LEU A 83 21.61 -8.41 -10.72
CA LEU A 83 20.61 -7.85 -11.64
C LEU A 83 20.63 -6.32 -11.67
N GLY A 84 21.55 -5.65 -10.94
CA GLY A 84 21.60 -4.20 -10.82
C GLY A 84 20.51 -3.60 -9.93
N TYR A 85 19.83 -4.41 -9.12
CA TYR A 85 18.77 -3.96 -8.23
C TYR A 85 19.31 -3.60 -6.84
N VAL A 86 19.01 -2.39 -6.37
CA VAL A 86 19.26 -1.96 -4.98
C VAL A 86 17.94 -1.96 -4.23
N PRO A 87 17.79 -2.77 -3.17
CA PRO A 87 16.57 -2.79 -2.38
C PRO A 87 16.28 -1.42 -1.75
N GLN A 88 15.00 -1.13 -1.61
CA GLN A 88 14.54 0.11 -0.98
C GLN A 88 14.81 0.06 0.53
N SER A 89 15.41 1.12 1.08
CA SER A 89 15.56 1.31 2.52
C SER A 89 14.22 1.62 3.18
N CYS A 90 14.20 1.69 4.49
CA CYS A 90 13.07 2.34 5.15
C CYS A 90 12.98 3.80 4.69
N THR A 91 11.75 4.32 4.63
CA THR A 91 11.45 5.69 4.21
C THR A 91 10.85 6.49 5.35
N ALA A 92 11.17 7.77 5.40
CA ALA A 92 10.64 8.71 6.38
C ALA A 92 9.27 9.26 5.93
N ALA A 93 8.37 9.47 6.89
CA ALA A 93 7.12 10.18 6.62
C ALA A 93 7.41 11.65 6.27
N SER A 94 6.71 12.18 5.27
CA SER A 94 6.85 13.57 4.83
C SER A 94 5.50 14.27 4.84
N ALA A 95 5.47 15.54 5.26
CA ALA A 95 4.28 16.39 5.23
C ALA A 95 4.56 17.67 4.44
N ILE A 96 3.50 18.30 3.95
CA ILE A 96 3.57 19.62 3.32
C ILE A 96 2.79 20.60 4.19
N ILE A 97 3.42 21.70 4.56
CA ILE A 97 2.83 22.72 5.43
C ILE A 97 3.03 24.12 4.85
N ASP A 98 2.10 25.00 5.10
CA ASP A 98 2.23 26.45 4.92
C ASP A 98 2.55 27.10 6.25
N ILE A 99 3.56 27.96 6.28
CA ILE A 99 3.99 28.68 7.48
C ILE A 99 3.81 30.17 7.24
N SER A 100 3.00 30.82 8.08
CA SER A 100 2.82 32.27 8.05
C SER A 100 3.40 32.89 9.31
N VAL A 101 4.29 33.87 9.13
CA VAL A 101 4.93 34.59 10.23
C VAL A 101 4.51 36.06 10.18
N SER A 102 3.83 36.54 11.21
CA SER A 102 3.35 37.89 11.34
C SER A 102 4.00 38.62 12.50
N GLY A 103 4.02 39.97 12.43
CA GLY A 103 4.56 40.79 13.51
C GLY A 103 6.07 40.63 13.74
N VAL A 104 6.83 40.33 12.68
CA VAL A 104 8.29 40.16 12.77
C VAL A 104 8.94 41.46 13.14
N SER A 105 9.71 41.46 14.24
CA SER A 105 10.42 42.63 14.76
C SER A 105 11.44 43.15 13.74
N GLY A 106 11.41 44.47 13.47
CA GLY A 106 12.33 45.10 12.54
C GLY A 106 11.94 44.97 11.06
N SER A 107 10.84 44.30 10.71
CA SER A 107 10.31 44.12 9.35
C SER A 107 11.42 43.90 8.27
N PRO A 108 12.24 42.87 8.38
CA PRO A 108 13.35 42.64 7.45
C PRO A 108 12.86 42.45 6.01
N PRO A 109 13.66 42.81 4.98
CA PRO A 109 13.27 42.66 3.58
C PRO A 109 13.04 41.21 3.16
N SER A 110 13.61 40.26 3.89
CA SER A 110 13.37 38.82 3.73
C SER A 110 13.49 38.09 5.06
N LEU A 111 12.72 37.03 5.22
CA LEU A 111 12.82 36.10 6.34
C LEU A 111 13.27 34.74 5.83
N THR A 112 14.23 34.13 6.52
CA THR A 112 14.77 32.80 6.15
C THR A 112 14.38 31.78 7.19
N LEU A 113 13.74 30.70 6.77
CA LEU A 113 13.57 29.48 7.53
C LEU A 113 14.83 28.61 7.32
N PRO A 114 15.65 28.38 8.36
CA PRO A 114 16.89 27.60 8.22
C PRO A 114 16.62 26.14 7.82
N ALA A 115 17.59 25.53 7.16
CA ALA A 115 17.61 24.08 7.00
C ALA A 115 17.63 23.41 8.39
N TYR A 116 17.03 22.25 8.50
CA TYR A 116 16.85 21.50 9.75
C TYR A 116 16.07 22.25 10.84
N SER A 117 15.17 23.15 10.45
CA SER A 117 14.17 23.69 11.37
C SER A 117 13.21 22.60 11.81
N SER A 118 13.00 22.48 13.13
CA SER A 118 12.24 21.37 13.72
C SER A 118 10.78 21.72 13.94
N PHE A 119 9.94 20.72 13.75
CA PHE A 119 8.50 20.73 14.01
C PHE A 119 8.13 19.48 14.77
N SER A 120 7.21 19.55 15.71
CA SER A 120 6.67 18.38 16.39
C SER A 120 5.21 18.15 16.01
N SER A 121 4.81 16.90 16.00
CA SER A 121 3.43 16.46 15.81
C SER A 121 3.18 15.21 16.63
N ILE A 122 1.94 14.98 17.02
CA ILE A 122 1.54 13.82 17.83
C ILE A 122 0.56 12.97 17.03
N VAL A 123 0.84 11.67 16.94
CA VAL A 123 -0.07 10.64 16.46
C VAL A 123 -0.02 9.45 17.42
N ASP A 124 -1.17 8.85 17.72
CA ASP A 124 -1.31 7.72 18.66
C ASP A 124 -0.64 7.95 20.04
N ASN A 125 -0.72 9.18 20.56
CA ASN A 125 -0.08 9.65 21.80
C ASN A 125 1.46 9.58 21.80
N VAL A 126 2.10 9.47 20.64
CA VAL A 126 3.56 9.52 20.47
C VAL A 126 3.93 10.79 19.72
N GLU A 127 4.93 11.51 20.22
CA GLU A 127 5.45 12.71 19.59
C GLU A 127 6.53 12.35 18.57
N TYR A 128 6.39 12.84 17.34
CA TYR A 128 7.35 12.71 16.25
C TYR A 128 7.90 14.07 15.86
N THR A 129 9.18 14.10 15.51
CA THR A 129 9.87 15.34 15.08
C THR A 129 10.12 15.32 13.60
N PHE A 130 9.78 16.43 12.93
CA PHE A 130 9.97 16.66 11.51
C PHE A 130 10.95 17.80 11.28
N TYR A 131 11.68 17.79 10.18
CA TYR A 131 12.67 18.81 9.84
C TYR A 131 12.56 19.26 8.39
N THR A 132 12.86 20.54 8.15
CA THR A 132 13.12 21.04 6.79
C THR A 132 14.46 20.51 6.27
N ARG A 133 14.54 20.13 5.00
CA ARG A 133 15.78 19.63 4.38
C ARG A 133 16.68 20.77 3.86
N SER A 134 16.11 21.91 3.51
CA SER A 134 16.81 23.06 2.93
C SER A 134 16.37 24.38 3.59
N SER A 135 17.17 25.43 3.46
CA SER A 135 16.78 26.77 3.85
C SER A 135 15.86 27.40 2.79
N ILE A 136 14.82 28.07 3.25
CA ILE A 136 13.83 28.76 2.39
C ILE A 136 13.76 30.22 2.82
N SER A 137 13.84 31.15 1.86
CA SER A 137 13.73 32.58 2.11
C SER A 137 12.54 33.17 1.38
N VAL A 138 11.76 33.99 2.08
CA VAL A 138 10.58 34.65 1.52
C VAL A 138 10.61 36.16 1.79
N VAL A 139 9.94 36.93 0.94
CA VAL A 139 9.73 38.37 1.12
C VAL A 139 8.33 38.61 1.70
N PRO A 140 8.14 39.65 2.50
CA PRO A 140 6.83 39.91 3.11
C PRO A 140 5.82 40.45 2.08
N VAL A 141 4.57 40.00 2.20
CA VAL A 141 3.42 40.57 1.52
C VAL A 141 2.50 41.15 2.58
N ALA A 142 2.23 42.44 2.54
CA ALA A 142 1.44 43.16 3.53
C ALA A 142 1.91 42.95 5.01
N GLY A 143 3.23 42.81 5.20
CA GLY A 143 3.83 42.57 6.53
C GLY A 143 3.77 41.15 7.07
N VAL A 144 3.31 40.19 6.26
CA VAL A 144 3.27 38.77 6.58
C VAL A 144 4.26 38.03 5.70
N TYR A 145 5.06 37.15 6.28
CA TYR A 145 6.01 36.26 5.58
C TYR A 145 5.36 34.89 5.45
N THR A 146 5.04 34.48 4.22
CA THR A 146 4.39 33.20 3.97
C THR A 146 5.35 32.26 3.23
N PHE A 147 5.66 31.14 3.87
CA PHE A 147 6.36 30.01 3.27
C PHE A 147 5.29 29.02 2.82
N SER A 148 5.09 28.91 1.53
CA SER A 148 4.09 28.00 0.96
C SER A 148 4.74 26.67 0.57
N ASP A 149 3.97 25.58 0.68
CA ASP A 149 4.34 24.22 0.27
C ASP A 149 5.70 23.75 0.85
N VAL A 150 5.95 24.04 2.12
CA VAL A 150 7.18 23.62 2.80
C VAL A 150 7.11 22.12 3.08
N SER A 151 7.99 21.36 2.44
CA SER A 151 8.15 19.94 2.74
C SER A 151 8.97 19.75 4.00
N ILE A 152 8.42 18.98 4.95
CA ILE A 152 9.08 18.57 6.18
C ILE A 152 9.14 17.05 6.24
N THR A 153 10.28 16.51 6.70
CA THR A 153 10.57 15.07 6.74
C THR A 153 10.77 14.63 8.18
N GLU A 154 10.16 13.53 8.54
CA GLU A 154 10.25 12.92 9.87
C GLU A 154 11.62 12.32 10.11
N GLY A 155 12.03 12.23 11.37
CA GLY A 155 13.22 11.54 11.83
C GLY A 155 14.27 12.46 12.43
N PHE A 156 15.47 11.91 12.64
CA PHE A 156 16.60 12.66 13.19
C PHE A 156 17.70 12.82 12.15
N PRO A 157 18.10 14.06 11.80
CA PRO A 157 19.22 14.30 10.91
C PRO A 157 20.52 13.88 11.60
N LEU A 158 21.26 12.98 10.98
CA LEU A 158 22.53 12.47 11.44
C LEU A 158 23.62 12.78 10.44
N SER A 159 24.84 13.01 10.94
CA SER A 159 26.03 13.24 10.11
C SER A 159 27.13 12.28 10.57
N TYR A 160 27.75 11.60 9.60
CA TYR A 160 28.88 10.73 9.86
C TYR A 160 30.03 11.07 8.90
N ASN A 161 31.25 11.21 9.43
CA ASN A 161 32.42 11.63 8.65
C ASN A 161 33.46 10.52 8.57
N TYR A 162 33.99 10.30 7.36
CA TYR A 162 35.08 9.38 7.10
C TYR A 162 36.29 10.15 6.56
N THR A 163 37.48 9.90 7.12
CA THR A 163 38.72 10.30 6.45
C THR A 163 39.12 9.23 5.45
N VAL A 164 39.32 9.62 4.22
CA VAL A 164 39.71 8.73 3.12
C VAL A 164 41.10 8.17 3.37
N GLN A 165 41.21 6.85 3.39
CA GLN A 165 42.45 6.10 3.45
C GLN A 165 42.45 5.03 2.36
N THR A 166 43.54 4.31 2.21
CA THR A 166 43.61 3.15 1.31
C THR A 166 42.65 2.08 1.80
N ASN A 167 41.68 1.68 0.98
CA ASN A 167 40.64 0.66 1.28
C ASN A 167 39.59 1.07 2.33
N THR A 168 39.31 2.36 2.54
CA THR A 168 38.19 2.79 3.38
C THR A 168 36.86 2.29 2.84
N LYS A 169 36.06 1.64 3.69
CA LYS A 169 34.65 1.32 3.42
C LYS A 169 33.78 2.38 4.06
N TYR A 170 32.88 2.96 3.30
CA TYR A 170 31.98 4.02 3.75
C TYR A 170 30.61 3.42 4.05
N ILE A 171 30.43 2.88 5.28
CA ILE A 171 29.23 2.21 5.71
C ILE A 171 28.36 3.20 6.48
N ILE A 172 27.08 3.29 6.17
CA ILE A 172 26.12 4.04 6.98
C ILE A 172 25.80 3.18 8.21
N PRO A 173 26.22 3.59 9.43
CA PRO A 173 26.10 2.74 10.63
C PRO A 173 24.70 2.85 11.26
N ASN A 174 23.65 2.76 10.43
CA ASN A 174 22.26 2.88 10.86
C ASN A 174 21.35 2.04 9.97
N GLN A 175 20.57 1.13 10.56
CA GLN A 175 19.60 0.29 9.86
C GLN A 175 18.30 1.04 9.52
N ASN A 176 18.01 2.14 10.23
CA ASN A 176 16.82 2.96 10.03
C ASN A 176 17.10 4.18 9.14
N VAL A 177 18.11 4.08 8.28
CA VAL A 177 18.44 5.15 7.34
C VAL A 177 17.42 5.23 6.21
N ASP A 178 16.96 6.43 5.92
CA ASP A 178 16.27 6.75 4.69
C ASP A 178 17.30 7.20 3.64
N ILE A 179 17.59 6.32 2.66
CA ILE A 179 18.60 6.60 1.61
C ILE A 179 18.18 7.71 0.65
N ASP A 180 16.88 8.03 0.53
CA ASP A 180 16.39 9.13 -0.30
C ASP A 180 16.70 10.51 0.32
N THR A 181 17.02 10.52 1.62
CA THR A 181 17.45 11.72 2.34
C THR A 181 18.98 11.89 2.34
N LEU A 182 19.71 10.87 1.89
CA LEU A 182 21.17 10.84 1.94
C LEU A 182 21.79 11.94 1.08
N THR A 183 22.67 12.71 1.70
CA THR A 183 23.51 13.71 1.04
C THR A 183 24.97 13.38 1.28
N VAL A 184 25.71 13.14 0.21
CA VAL A 184 27.14 12.83 0.25
C VAL A 184 27.92 14.06 -0.16
N ARG A 185 28.81 14.50 0.72
CA ARG A 185 29.71 15.64 0.48
C ARG A 185 31.14 15.22 0.72
N VAL A 186 32.05 15.69 -0.10
CA VAL A 186 33.48 15.42 0.05
C VAL A 186 34.26 16.73 0.13
N GLN A 187 35.04 16.89 1.18
CA GLN A 187 36.06 17.93 1.28
C GLN A 187 37.27 17.43 0.51
N GLU A 188 37.42 17.91 -0.71
CA GLU A 188 38.46 17.45 -1.65
C GLU A 188 39.84 18.08 -1.36
N ASP A 189 39.85 19.25 -0.72
CA ASP A 189 41.06 19.93 -0.29
C ASP A 189 41.07 20.02 1.25
N PRO A 190 41.97 19.32 1.95
CA PRO A 190 42.06 19.39 3.42
C PRO A 190 42.37 20.79 3.96
N GLY A 191 42.92 21.69 3.14
CA GLY A 191 43.18 23.09 3.49
C GLY A 191 41.98 24.01 3.32
N SER A 192 40.91 23.55 2.70
CA SER A 192 39.69 24.32 2.44
C SER A 192 38.50 23.78 3.23
N ALA A 193 37.66 24.65 3.81
CA ALA A 193 36.39 24.26 4.43
C ALA A 193 35.28 23.98 3.40
N ALA A 194 35.55 24.03 2.09
CA ALA A 194 34.58 23.81 1.04
C ALA A 194 34.36 22.32 0.79
N TYR A 195 33.08 21.94 0.67
CA TYR A 195 32.68 20.59 0.32
C TYR A 195 32.11 20.56 -1.10
N ALA A 196 32.48 19.56 -1.88
CA ALA A 196 31.86 19.22 -3.14
C ALA A 196 30.69 18.26 -2.90
N ASN A 197 29.52 18.53 -3.51
CA ASN A 197 28.39 17.63 -3.45
C ASN A 197 28.57 16.50 -4.46
N TYR A 198 28.30 15.27 -4.04
CA TYR A 198 28.28 14.08 -4.88
C TYR A 198 26.84 13.62 -5.07
N THR A 199 26.49 13.20 -6.26
CA THR A 199 25.15 12.73 -6.61
C THR A 199 25.11 11.22 -6.76
N PHE A 200 23.98 10.61 -6.46
CA PHE A 200 23.78 9.18 -6.68
C PHE A 200 23.77 8.89 -8.19
N ALA A 201 24.50 7.88 -8.62
CA ALA A 201 24.49 7.38 -9.98
C ALA A 201 23.86 5.99 -10.04
N ASP A 202 22.73 5.89 -10.69
CA ASP A 202 22.04 4.63 -10.99
C ASP A 202 22.46 4.05 -12.35
N ASN A 203 23.02 4.88 -13.24
CA ASN A 203 23.49 4.50 -14.56
C ASN A 203 24.97 4.84 -14.76
N ILE A 204 25.78 3.83 -15.06
CA ILE A 204 27.24 3.97 -15.27
C ILE A 204 27.53 4.59 -16.64
N ALA A 205 26.63 4.48 -17.62
CA ALA A 205 26.87 4.91 -19.01
C ALA A 205 27.09 6.42 -19.15
N ASP A 206 26.50 7.22 -18.25
CA ASP A 206 26.58 8.70 -18.30
C ASP A 206 27.65 9.27 -17.37
N VAL A 207 28.47 8.40 -16.75
CA VAL A 207 29.47 8.82 -15.75
C VAL A 207 30.87 8.92 -16.38
N GLY A 208 31.41 10.13 -16.47
CA GLY A 208 32.81 10.39 -16.88
C GLY A 208 33.77 10.40 -15.69
N SER A 209 35.07 10.42 -15.98
CA SER A 209 36.16 10.41 -14.97
C SER A 209 36.14 11.56 -13.96
N THR A 210 35.52 12.70 -14.32
CA THR A 210 35.43 13.91 -13.49
C THR A 210 34.08 14.04 -12.79
N SER A 211 33.14 13.12 -13.06
CA SER A 211 31.79 13.16 -12.48
C SER A 211 31.84 12.88 -10.99
N ARG A 212 31.33 13.82 -10.18
CA ARG A 212 31.21 13.67 -8.70
C ARG A 212 29.98 12.85 -8.35
N VAL A 213 30.13 11.53 -8.42
CA VAL A 213 29.06 10.58 -8.18
C VAL A 213 29.46 9.55 -7.12
N TYR A 214 28.46 9.01 -6.47
CA TYR A 214 28.61 7.84 -5.61
C TYR A 214 27.63 6.75 -6.01
N PHE A 215 27.96 5.52 -5.65
CA PHE A 215 27.14 4.33 -5.82
C PHE A 215 26.77 3.79 -4.45
N LEU A 216 25.66 3.07 -4.37
CA LEU A 216 25.11 2.54 -3.15
C LEU A 216 24.87 1.04 -3.29
N LYS A 217 25.10 0.28 -2.23
CA LYS A 217 24.74 -1.13 -2.14
C LYS A 217 24.34 -1.47 -0.72
N GLU A 218 23.32 -2.31 -0.58
CA GLU A 218 23.00 -2.94 0.69
C GLU A 218 24.04 -4.02 0.98
N ILE A 219 24.48 -4.09 2.22
CA ILE A 219 25.40 -5.09 2.77
C ILE A 219 24.72 -5.90 3.87
N ASP A 220 25.46 -6.70 4.62
CA ASP A 220 24.91 -7.50 5.71
C ASP A 220 24.15 -6.66 6.73
N ASP A 221 23.15 -7.26 7.35
CA ASP A 221 22.30 -6.66 8.39
C ASP A 221 21.48 -5.45 7.96
N GLY A 222 21.20 -5.27 6.66
CA GLY A 222 20.42 -4.16 6.15
C GLY A 222 21.13 -2.80 6.21
N LEU A 223 22.45 -2.81 6.36
CA LEU A 223 23.26 -1.60 6.30
C LEU A 223 23.59 -1.25 4.84
N TYR A 224 23.91 0.01 4.59
CA TYR A 224 24.29 0.49 3.26
C TYR A 224 25.74 0.91 3.22
N GLU A 225 26.44 0.48 2.18
CA GLU A 225 27.81 0.91 1.86
C GLU A 225 27.80 1.82 0.63
N ILE A 226 28.44 2.96 0.78
CA ILE A 226 28.67 3.91 -0.30
C ILE A 226 30.05 3.60 -0.89
N TYR A 227 30.17 3.68 -2.21
CA TYR A 227 31.44 3.60 -2.89
C TYR A 227 31.53 4.65 -4.00
N PHE A 228 32.74 5.09 -4.27
CA PHE A 228 33.04 6.11 -5.27
C PHE A 228 33.63 5.49 -6.53
N GLY A 229 33.76 6.29 -7.56
CA GLY A 229 34.43 5.91 -8.79
C GLY A 229 35.91 5.54 -8.58
N ASP A 230 36.51 4.94 -9.60
CA ASP A 230 37.90 4.54 -9.64
C ASP A 230 38.82 5.58 -10.30
N GLY A 231 38.24 6.69 -10.80
CA GLY A 231 38.93 7.73 -11.59
C GLY A 231 38.79 7.54 -13.11
N VAL A 232 38.19 6.42 -13.56
CA VAL A 232 37.75 6.18 -14.94
C VAL A 232 36.25 6.37 -15.04
N ILE A 233 35.51 5.70 -14.15
CA ILE A 233 34.06 5.82 -13.98
C ILE A 233 33.80 6.54 -12.65
N GLY A 234 33.64 7.88 -12.73
CA GLY A 234 33.45 8.73 -11.58
C GLY A 234 34.73 9.16 -10.88
N TYR A 235 34.67 10.31 -10.23
CA TYR A 235 35.81 10.88 -9.50
C TYR A 235 36.14 10.01 -8.27
N LYS A 236 37.46 9.78 -8.06
CA LYS A 236 37.99 9.04 -6.92
C LYS A 236 38.48 9.99 -5.84
N PRO A 237 37.88 10.02 -4.63
CA PRO A 237 38.40 10.80 -3.52
C PRO A 237 39.83 10.38 -3.16
N SER A 238 40.70 11.37 -2.89
CA SER A 238 42.12 11.16 -2.57
C SER A 238 42.30 10.89 -1.06
N PRO A 239 43.35 10.15 -0.66
CA PRO A 239 43.69 9.98 0.75
C PRO A 239 43.84 11.34 1.46
N GLY A 240 43.24 11.45 2.65
CA GLY A 240 43.17 12.69 3.43
C GLY A 240 41.92 13.54 3.17
N ASN A 241 41.14 13.28 2.12
CA ASN A 241 39.82 13.90 1.96
C ASN A 241 38.87 13.48 3.09
N ILE A 242 37.86 14.31 3.35
CA ILE A 242 36.81 13.98 4.34
C ILE A 242 35.50 13.76 3.59
N VAL A 243 34.94 12.56 3.72
CA VAL A 243 33.61 12.19 3.21
C VAL A 243 32.60 12.40 4.33
N SER A 244 31.62 13.27 4.11
CA SER A 244 30.53 13.55 5.04
C SER A 244 29.23 12.96 4.51
N LEU A 245 28.62 12.08 5.30
CA LEU A 245 27.35 11.43 5.04
C LEU A 245 26.29 12.07 5.93
N ASN A 246 25.32 12.77 5.34
CA ASN A 246 24.21 13.35 6.07
C ASN A 246 22.93 12.64 5.63
N TYR A 247 22.16 12.12 6.59
CA TYR A 247 20.96 11.34 6.34
C TYR A 247 19.97 11.45 7.51
N PHE A 248 18.74 11.03 7.29
CA PHE A 248 17.74 10.93 8.35
C PHE A 248 17.63 9.49 8.85
N SER A 249 17.58 9.33 10.16
CA SER A 249 17.16 8.11 10.83
C SER A 249 15.68 8.23 11.13
N THR A 250 14.86 7.35 10.56
CA THR A 250 13.40 7.44 10.56
C THR A 250 12.74 6.47 11.54
N ASN A 251 11.54 6.81 12.01
CA ASN A 251 10.61 5.90 12.68
C ASN A 251 9.66 5.18 11.69
N LYS A 252 9.94 5.28 10.38
CA LYS A 252 9.26 4.54 9.32
C LYS A 252 7.76 4.89 9.24
N ALA A 253 6.88 3.88 9.16
CA ALA A 253 5.43 4.08 9.05
C ALA A 253 4.77 4.68 10.31
N ALA A 254 5.45 4.65 11.47
CA ALA A 254 4.84 5.07 12.74
C ALA A 254 4.46 6.56 12.80
N ALA A 255 5.12 7.40 12.02
CA ALA A 255 4.82 8.84 11.94
C ALA A 255 3.80 9.22 10.86
N ASN A 256 3.29 8.26 10.10
CA ASN A 256 2.20 8.52 9.13
C ASN A 256 0.95 8.98 9.87
N GLY A 257 0.21 9.93 9.27
CA GLY A 257 -1.02 10.45 9.84
C GLY A 257 -0.86 11.68 10.73
N CYS A 258 0.37 12.15 11.01
CA CYS A 258 0.59 13.43 11.70
C CYS A 258 -0.05 14.59 10.92
N ARG A 259 -0.89 15.39 11.60
CA ARG A 259 -1.73 16.44 10.95
C ARG A 259 -1.50 17.83 11.49
N THR A 260 -1.13 17.94 12.77
CA THR A 260 -1.00 19.22 13.46
C THR A 260 0.45 19.40 13.85
N PHE A 261 1.09 20.44 13.30
CA PHE A 261 2.51 20.69 13.51
C PHE A 261 2.73 21.92 14.38
N THR A 262 3.68 21.84 15.30
CA THR A 262 4.14 22.92 16.12
C THR A 262 5.60 23.23 15.78
N TYR A 263 5.92 24.50 15.57
CA TYR A 263 7.28 24.95 15.28
C TYR A 263 8.14 24.98 16.55
N ASN A 264 9.25 24.25 16.55
CA ASN A 264 10.20 24.14 17.66
C ASN A 264 11.62 24.61 17.26
N GLY A 265 11.74 25.24 16.11
CA GLY A 265 13.02 25.73 15.60
C GLY A 265 13.47 27.04 16.22
N VAL A 266 14.50 27.65 15.62
CA VAL A 266 15.04 28.94 16.03
C VAL A 266 13.96 30.02 15.89
N SER A 267 13.80 30.89 16.88
CA SER A 267 12.80 31.95 16.86
C SER A 267 12.85 32.79 15.57
N LEU A 268 11.71 32.91 14.89
CA LEU A 268 11.53 33.76 13.71
C LEU A 268 11.15 35.20 14.06
N ASN A 269 11.21 35.56 15.35
CA ASN A 269 10.92 36.90 15.91
C ASN A 269 9.54 37.44 15.54
N GLY A 270 8.56 36.55 15.31
CA GLY A 270 7.18 36.85 14.99
C GLY A 270 6.24 35.73 15.46
N ALA A 271 4.93 35.96 15.33
CA ALA A 271 3.92 34.95 15.59
C ALA A 271 3.85 33.96 14.41
N VAL A 272 4.13 32.68 14.69
CA VAL A 272 4.12 31.59 13.70
C VAL A 272 2.75 30.92 13.70
N SER A 273 2.14 30.82 12.53
CA SER A 273 0.93 30.03 12.29
C SER A 273 1.24 28.98 11.21
N ILE A 274 0.84 27.75 11.45
CA ILE A 274 1.06 26.63 10.53
C ILE A 274 -0.29 26.11 10.06
N ASN A 275 -0.40 25.91 8.76
CA ASN A 275 -1.53 25.22 8.12
C ASN A 275 -1.00 23.97 7.42
N THR A 276 -1.61 22.83 7.65
CA THR A 276 -1.21 21.59 7.02
C THR A 276 -1.88 21.45 5.66
N VAL A 277 -1.09 21.42 4.61
CA VAL A 277 -1.53 21.19 3.22
C VAL A 277 -1.68 19.71 2.94
N SER A 278 -0.69 18.92 3.38
CA SER A 278 -0.74 17.47 3.26
C SER A 278 -0.32 16.83 4.58
N VAL A 279 -1.11 15.88 5.02
CA VAL A 279 -0.85 15.05 6.21
C VAL A 279 0.46 14.27 6.00
N ALA A 280 1.18 13.98 7.08
CA ALA A 280 2.41 13.20 7.02
C ALA A 280 2.14 11.79 6.49
N ASP A 281 2.89 11.40 5.48
CA ASP A 281 2.73 10.14 4.77
C ASP A 281 4.02 9.69 4.07
N GLY A 282 4.03 8.44 3.55
CA GLY A 282 5.17 7.88 2.82
C GLY A 282 6.20 7.19 3.70
N GLY A 283 6.03 7.20 5.01
CA GLY A 283 6.87 6.41 5.92
C GLY A 283 6.60 4.90 5.72
N ALA A 284 7.67 4.12 5.53
CA ALA A 284 7.57 2.67 5.30
C ALA A 284 8.77 1.89 5.83
N GLU A 285 8.55 0.61 6.10
CA GLU A 285 9.61 -0.35 6.40
C GLU A 285 10.50 -0.59 5.16
N ALA A 286 11.73 -1.06 5.40
CA ALA A 286 12.60 -1.52 4.32
C ALA A 286 11.95 -2.64 3.51
N GLU A 287 12.23 -2.70 2.22
CA GLU A 287 11.68 -3.68 1.29
C GLU A 287 11.92 -5.11 1.79
N ASP A 288 10.88 -5.93 1.80
CA ASP A 288 10.95 -7.32 2.22
C ASP A 288 11.57 -8.24 1.14
N THR A 289 11.95 -9.45 1.55
CA THR A 289 12.62 -10.42 0.67
C THR A 289 11.74 -10.89 -0.49
N ASP A 290 10.44 -10.99 -0.30
CA ASP A 290 9.50 -11.46 -1.34
C ASP A 290 9.25 -10.37 -2.38
N SER A 291 9.19 -9.11 -1.94
CA SER A 291 9.16 -7.94 -2.82
C SER A 291 10.43 -7.84 -3.68
N ILE A 292 11.62 -8.00 -3.07
CA ILE A 292 12.91 -7.97 -3.78
C ILE A 292 12.95 -9.07 -4.86
N LYS A 293 12.54 -10.30 -4.53
CA LYS A 293 12.48 -11.42 -5.48
C LYS A 293 11.57 -11.12 -6.67
N PHE A 294 10.46 -10.46 -6.41
CA PHE A 294 9.50 -10.10 -7.44
C PHE A 294 9.98 -8.94 -8.31
N ARG A 295 10.57 -7.91 -7.70
CA ARG A 295 10.94 -6.67 -8.39
C ARG A 295 12.27 -6.74 -9.11
N ALA A 296 13.30 -7.41 -8.56
CA ALA A 296 14.64 -7.40 -9.13
C ALA A 296 14.70 -7.95 -10.57
N PRO A 297 14.08 -9.11 -10.93
CA PRO A 297 14.04 -9.59 -12.30
C PRO A 297 13.29 -8.65 -13.25
N LYS A 298 12.20 -8.06 -12.78
CA LYS A 298 11.37 -7.12 -13.57
C LYS A 298 12.10 -5.81 -13.83
N ASN A 299 12.80 -5.26 -12.83
CA ASN A 299 13.64 -4.09 -12.98
C ASN A 299 14.76 -4.32 -14.01
N TYR A 300 15.39 -5.48 -13.97
CA TYR A 300 16.38 -5.88 -14.98
C TYR A 300 15.76 -5.95 -16.38
N SER A 301 14.57 -6.51 -16.52
CA SER A 301 13.86 -6.61 -17.80
C SER A 301 13.45 -5.23 -18.34
N ALA A 302 13.00 -4.32 -17.48
CA ALA A 302 12.58 -2.96 -17.83
C ALA A 302 13.75 -2.06 -18.24
N GLN A 303 14.99 -2.38 -17.86
CA GLN A 303 16.20 -1.59 -18.13
C GLN A 303 16.01 -0.08 -17.83
N ASN A 304 15.30 0.22 -16.75
CA ASN A 304 14.95 1.58 -16.33
C ASN A 304 14.12 2.38 -17.35
N ARG A 305 13.35 1.68 -18.22
CA ARG A 305 12.46 2.29 -19.22
C ARG A 305 11.04 1.80 -19.03
N ALA A 306 10.08 2.70 -19.13
CA ALA A 306 8.65 2.39 -19.06
C ALA A 306 8.10 2.25 -20.48
N VAL A 307 7.99 1.02 -20.99
CA VAL A 307 7.50 0.67 -22.32
C VAL A 307 6.17 -0.07 -22.22
N THR A 308 6.09 -1.06 -21.32
CA THR A 308 4.89 -1.86 -21.06
C THR A 308 4.17 -1.38 -19.81
N SER A 309 2.91 -1.75 -19.64
CA SER A 309 2.14 -1.47 -18.42
C SER A 309 2.83 -2.01 -17.17
N ASP A 310 3.47 -3.17 -17.28
CA ASP A 310 4.19 -3.80 -16.17
C ASP A 310 5.48 -3.05 -15.80
N ASP A 311 6.18 -2.43 -16.76
CA ASP A 311 7.34 -1.59 -16.49
C ASP A 311 6.96 -0.39 -15.62
N TYR A 312 5.85 0.27 -15.94
CA TYR A 312 5.31 1.37 -15.12
C TYR A 312 4.99 0.92 -13.70
N LYS A 313 4.38 -0.27 -13.52
CA LYS A 313 4.06 -0.83 -12.20
C LYS A 313 5.30 -1.11 -11.35
N VAL A 314 6.43 -1.42 -11.97
CA VAL A 314 7.71 -1.64 -11.29
C VAL A 314 8.43 -0.33 -10.96
N ILE A 315 8.42 0.62 -11.91
CA ILE A 315 9.16 1.89 -11.80
C ILE A 315 8.47 2.86 -10.84
N LEU A 316 7.12 2.90 -10.82
CA LEU A 316 6.37 3.85 -10.02
C LEU A 316 6.64 3.77 -8.51
N PRO A 317 6.67 2.58 -7.88
CA PRO A 317 7.03 2.49 -6.47
C PRO A 317 8.47 2.94 -6.15
N GLN A 318 9.38 2.93 -7.14
CA GLN A 318 10.73 3.46 -6.97
C GLN A 318 10.78 4.99 -7.01
N ILE A 319 9.85 5.62 -7.74
CA ILE A 319 9.74 7.07 -7.86
C ILE A 319 8.95 7.66 -6.70
N PHE A 320 7.94 6.95 -6.25
CA PHE A 320 7.02 7.39 -5.20
C PHE A 320 6.75 6.24 -4.22
N ALA A 321 7.31 6.34 -3.02
CA ALA A 321 7.29 5.27 -2.02
C ALA A 321 5.89 5.00 -1.43
N ASN A 322 5.01 6.04 -1.39
CA ASN A 322 3.65 5.93 -0.85
C ASN A 322 2.68 5.25 -1.84
N VAL A 323 3.11 4.17 -2.46
CA VAL A 323 2.27 3.37 -3.37
C VAL A 323 1.88 2.07 -2.70
N GLU A 324 0.58 1.85 -2.53
CA GLU A 324 0.03 0.57 -2.11
C GLU A 324 -0.24 -0.33 -3.31
N SER A 325 -0.95 0.20 -4.31
CA SER A 325 -1.27 -0.51 -5.54
C SER A 325 -1.25 0.43 -6.74
N VAL A 326 -0.87 -0.09 -7.91
CA VAL A 326 -0.84 0.64 -9.18
C VAL A 326 -1.54 -0.16 -10.24
N ASN A 327 -2.39 0.48 -11.00
CA ASN A 327 -2.86 -0.05 -12.27
C ASN A 327 -2.46 0.88 -13.43
N VAL A 328 -2.09 0.26 -14.57
CA VAL A 328 -1.63 0.98 -15.76
C VAL A 328 -2.25 0.34 -16.98
N TRP A 329 -2.82 1.17 -17.86
CA TRP A 329 -3.41 0.71 -19.13
C TRP A 329 -3.19 1.72 -20.25
N GLY A 330 -3.21 1.25 -21.49
CA GLY A 330 -3.11 2.11 -22.67
C GLY A 330 -4.38 2.93 -22.88
N GLY A 331 -4.25 4.09 -23.48
CA GLY A 331 -5.39 4.93 -23.80
C GLY A 331 -6.35 4.33 -24.83
N GLU A 332 -5.88 3.37 -25.63
CA GLU A 332 -6.70 2.58 -26.54
C GLU A 332 -7.79 1.74 -25.85
N ASP A 333 -7.53 1.34 -24.58
CA ASP A 333 -8.50 0.59 -23.79
C ASP A 333 -9.62 1.45 -23.22
N ASN A 334 -9.54 2.78 -23.33
CA ASN A 334 -10.61 3.65 -22.87
C ASN A 334 -11.81 3.64 -23.84
N ASN A 335 -12.96 4.03 -23.31
CA ASN A 335 -14.16 4.22 -24.11
C ASN A 335 -14.68 5.66 -23.92
N PRO A 336 -14.53 6.57 -24.93
CA PRO A 336 -13.87 6.37 -26.23
C PRO A 336 -12.33 6.22 -26.12
N PRO A 337 -11.66 5.54 -27.09
CA PRO A 337 -10.21 5.38 -27.11
C PRO A 337 -9.46 6.73 -27.17
N ILE A 338 -8.37 6.85 -26.42
CA ILE A 338 -7.49 8.03 -26.38
C ILE A 338 -6.06 7.59 -26.69
N TYR A 339 -5.66 7.68 -27.95
CA TYR A 339 -4.33 7.23 -28.40
C TYR A 339 -3.20 8.17 -27.94
N GLY A 340 -2.00 7.62 -27.80
CA GLY A 340 -0.79 8.38 -27.38
C GLY A 340 -0.73 8.70 -25.89
N LYS A 341 -1.63 8.14 -25.09
CA LYS A 341 -1.62 8.28 -23.64
C LYS A 341 -1.53 6.91 -22.95
N VAL A 342 -0.86 6.90 -21.81
CA VAL A 342 -0.90 5.82 -20.82
C VAL A 342 -1.56 6.36 -19.56
N PHE A 343 -2.57 5.68 -19.10
CA PHE A 343 -3.29 6.01 -17.87
C PHE A 343 -2.69 5.22 -16.71
N ILE A 344 -2.40 5.94 -15.63
CA ILE A 344 -1.80 5.42 -14.41
C ILE A 344 -2.76 5.75 -13.28
N CYS A 345 -3.20 4.73 -12.57
CA CYS A 345 -3.98 4.89 -11.35
C CYS A 345 -3.19 4.38 -10.17
N ILE A 346 -3.00 5.23 -9.16
CA ILE A 346 -2.21 4.93 -7.97
C ILE A 346 -3.14 4.97 -6.77
N LYS A 347 -3.19 3.87 -6.00
CA LYS A 347 -3.74 3.86 -4.65
C LYS A 347 -2.60 4.19 -3.69
N PRO A 348 -2.65 5.32 -2.96
CA PRO A 348 -1.69 5.59 -1.91
C PRO A 348 -1.94 4.68 -0.70
N ARG A 349 -0.92 4.44 0.11
CA ARG A 349 -1.03 3.69 1.37
C ARG A 349 -1.85 4.44 2.40
N SER A 350 -1.78 5.77 2.40
CA SER A 350 -2.63 6.61 3.24
C SER A 350 -3.37 7.64 2.38
N GLY A 351 -4.63 7.88 2.74
CA GLY A 351 -5.55 8.70 1.98
C GLY A 351 -6.20 7.98 0.79
N GLU A 352 -7.18 8.63 0.18
CA GLU A 352 -7.94 8.05 -0.94
C GLU A 352 -7.38 8.46 -2.31
N THR A 353 -6.83 9.67 -2.43
CA THR A 353 -6.35 10.22 -3.70
C THR A 353 -5.04 10.99 -3.51
N LEU A 354 -4.28 11.12 -4.60
CA LEU A 354 -3.07 11.94 -4.63
C LEU A 354 -3.42 13.41 -4.92
N THR A 355 -2.67 14.33 -4.33
CA THR A 355 -2.79 15.75 -4.66
C THR A 355 -2.31 16.02 -6.09
N ASN A 356 -2.82 17.07 -6.74
CA ASN A 356 -2.40 17.44 -8.09
C ASN A 356 -0.88 17.73 -8.15
N SER A 357 -0.32 18.36 -7.13
CA SER A 357 1.12 18.62 -7.03
C SER A 357 1.94 17.32 -7.02
N THR A 358 1.51 16.31 -6.26
CA THR A 358 2.15 14.98 -6.23
C THR A 358 2.04 14.28 -7.58
N LYS A 359 0.88 14.32 -8.23
CA LYS A 359 0.68 13.76 -9.58
C LYS A 359 1.61 14.40 -10.60
N ASP A 360 1.76 15.72 -10.58
CA ASP A 360 2.63 16.45 -11.49
C ASP A 360 4.11 16.15 -11.21
N SER A 361 4.51 15.98 -9.96
CA SER A 361 5.86 15.58 -9.59
C SER A 361 6.22 14.19 -10.11
N ILE A 362 5.34 13.20 -9.91
CA ILE A 362 5.51 11.84 -10.43
C ILE A 362 5.59 11.85 -11.96
N LYS A 363 4.68 12.57 -12.63
CA LYS A 363 4.60 12.70 -14.07
C LYS A 363 5.88 13.31 -14.66
N ASN A 364 6.41 14.37 -14.05
CA ASN A 364 7.65 15.01 -14.45
C ASN A 364 8.85 14.08 -14.31
N THR A 365 8.91 13.25 -13.27
CA THR A 365 9.99 12.28 -13.06
C THR A 365 9.93 11.16 -14.10
N ILE A 366 8.74 10.64 -14.42
CA ILE A 366 8.55 9.62 -15.47
C ILE A 366 8.94 10.18 -16.84
N LEU A 367 8.47 11.39 -17.17
CA LEU A 367 8.75 12.02 -18.46
C LEU A 367 10.22 12.32 -18.68
N LYS A 368 10.95 12.70 -17.63
CA LYS A 368 12.34 13.18 -17.75
C LYS A 368 13.38 12.10 -18.03
N GLY A 369 13.09 10.82 -17.91
CA GLY A 369 14.14 9.81 -18.07
C GLY A 369 13.69 8.40 -18.41
N LYS A 370 12.42 8.08 -18.27
CA LYS A 370 11.96 6.68 -18.29
C LYS A 370 10.88 6.37 -19.33
N ASN A 371 10.25 7.39 -19.91
CA ASN A 371 9.11 7.23 -20.81
C ASN A 371 9.53 7.11 -22.28
N VAL A 372 8.71 6.43 -23.10
CA VAL A 372 8.84 6.43 -24.56
C VAL A 372 8.43 7.79 -25.12
N VAL A 373 9.20 8.31 -26.08
CA VAL A 373 9.12 9.70 -26.60
C VAL A 373 7.71 10.12 -27.06
N SER A 374 6.89 9.20 -27.55
CA SER A 374 5.57 9.50 -28.13
C SER A 374 4.39 9.24 -27.19
N ILE A 375 4.63 8.77 -25.95
CA ILE A 375 3.57 8.39 -25.01
C ILE A 375 3.56 9.37 -23.84
N ILE A 376 2.37 9.91 -23.52
CA ILE A 376 2.19 10.85 -22.42
C ILE A 376 1.49 10.13 -21.26
N PRO A 377 2.15 9.98 -20.09
CA PRO A 377 1.52 9.42 -18.91
C PRO A 377 0.51 10.41 -18.32
N GLU A 378 -0.65 9.92 -17.94
CA GLU A 378 -1.70 10.66 -17.26
C GLU A 378 -2.11 9.93 -15.98
N ILE A 379 -2.03 10.62 -14.84
CA ILE A 379 -2.37 10.03 -13.54
C ILE A 379 -3.83 10.35 -13.24
N VAL A 380 -4.62 9.30 -13.05
CA VAL A 380 -6.05 9.37 -12.73
C VAL A 380 -6.32 8.88 -11.30
N ASP A 381 -7.37 9.41 -10.68
CA ASP A 381 -7.74 9.00 -9.34
C ASP A 381 -8.43 7.65 -9.32
N PRO A 382 -8.23 6.86 -8.25
CA PRO A 382 -8.97 5.65 -8.00
C PRO A 382 -10.45 5.96 -7.77
N GLN A 383 -11.30 5.05 -8.21
CA GLN A 383 -12.74 5.08 -7.97
C GLN A 383 -13.09 3.98 -6.97
N TYR A 384 -13.67 4.38 -5.85
CA TYR A 384 -14.02 3.43 -4.78
C TYR A 384 -15.44 2.92 -4.95
N LEU A 385 -15.58 1.61 -4.97
CA LEU A 385 -16.84 0.89 -4.86
C LEU A 385 -16.86 0.15 -3.52
N TYR A 386 -17.68 0.60 -2.60
CA TYR A 386 -17.76 0.00 -1.29
C TYR A 386 -18.78 -1.12 -1.24
N ILE A 387 -18.42 -2.20 -0.54
CA ILE A 387 -19.31 -3.31 -0.22
C ILE A 387 -19.83 -3.10 1.20
N LYS A 388 -21.14 -3.03 1.31
CA LYS A 388 -21.87 -3.12 2.59
C LYS A 388 -22.19 -4.57 2.86
N LEU A 389 -21.75 -5.07 4.00
CA LEU A 389 -22.01 -6.42 4.45
C LEU A 389 -22.92 -6.43 5.67
N ASN A 390 -23.95 -7.26 5.62
CA ASN A 390 -24.74 -7.60 6.79
C ASN A 390 -24.61 -9.11 7.00
N THR A 391 -23.88 -9.49 8.04
CA THR A 391 -23.52 -10.87 8.36
C THR A 391 -24.16 -11.28 9.67
N THR A 392 -24.89 -12.39 9.68
CA THR A 392 -25.39 -13.04 10.89
C THR A 392 -24.75 -14.41 11.01
N VAL A 393 -23.99 -14.64 12.08
CA VAL A 393 -23.39 -15.94 12.39
C VAL A 393 -24.20 -16.68 13.42
N TYR A 394 -24.38 -17.98 13.20
CA TYR A 394 -25.04 -18.90 14.16
C TYR A 394 -23.95 -19.73 14.83
N TYR A 395 -23.95 -19.75 16.17
CA TYR A 395 -22.92 -20.43 16.93
C TYR A 395 -23.47 -21.31 18.06
N ASN A 396 -22.69 -22.33 18.45
CA ASN A 396 -23.01 -23.22 19.54
C ASN A 396 -22.44 -22.70 20.86
N SER A 397 -23.28 -22.20 21.74
CA SER A 397 -22.88 -21.67 23.06
C SER A 397 -22.31 -22.71 24.02
N GLN A 398 -22.46 -24.01 23.73
CA GLN A 398 -21.91 -25.10 24.57
C GLN A 398 -20.47 -25.46 24.19
N SER A 399 -20.01 -25.06 23.00
CA SER A 399 -18.67 -25.38 22.49
C SER A 399 -17.67 -24.22 22.62
N THR A 400 -18.10 -23.06 23.14
CA THR A 400 -17.23 -21.90 23.31
C THR A 400 -17.39 -21.28 24.70
N SER A 401 -16.31 -20.65 25.19
CA SER A 401 -16.31 -19.77 26.34
C SER A 401 -16.40 -18.27 25.93
N ASN A 402 -16.40 -17.97 24.65
CA ASN A 402 -16.46 -16.61 24.12
C ASN A 402 -17.88 -16.04 24.27
N THR A 403 -17.92 -14.74 24.53
CA THR A 403 -19.21 -14.01 24.57
C THR A 403 -19.64 -13.68 23.12
N GLU A 404 -20.93 -13.36 22.97
CA GLU A 404 -21.50 -12.90 21.69
C GLU A 404 -20.68 -11.73 21.10
N GLU A 405 -20.30 -10.76 21.92
CA GLU A 405 -19.50 -9.61 21.48
C GLU A 405 -18.09 -10.00 21.05
N THR A 406 -17.47 -10.97 21.71
CA THR A 406 -16.17 -11.50 21.31
C THR A 406 -16.25 -12.17 19.93
N ILE A 407 -17.29 -12.97 19.68
CA ILE A 407 -17.50 -13.63 18.39
C ILE A 407 -17.73 -12.58 17.28
N LYS A 408 -18.54 -11.54 17.55
CA LYS A 408 -18.72 -10.43 16.60
C LYS A 408 -17.40 -9.74 16.25
N THR A 409 -16.54 -9.53 17.26
CA THR A 409 -15.22 -8.89 17.05
C THR A 409 -14.32 -9.78 16.21
N LEU A 410 -14.21 -11.08 16.50
CA LEU A 410 -13.41 -12.02 15.71
C LEU A 410 -13.88 -12.09 14.25
N VAL A 411 -15.19 -12.15 14.03
CA VAL A 411 -15.75 -12.15 12.67
C VAL A 411 -15.45 -10.83 11.94
N ARG A 412 -15.56 -9.69 12.65
CA ARG A 412 -15.21 -8.38 12.08
C ARG A 412 -13.73 -8.30 11.70
N GLU A 413 -12.84 -8.76 12.56
CA GLU A 413 -11.38 -8.81 12.28
C GLU A 413 -11.10 -9.66 11.03
N VAL A 414 -11.67 -10.86 10.93
CA VAL A 414 -11.49 -11.73 9.74
C VAL A 414 -12.00 -11.07 8.45
N ILE A 415 -13.12 -10.35 8.51
CA ILE A 415 -13.66 -9.63 7.35
C ILE A 415 -12.71 -8.48 6.94
N MET A 416 -12.15 -7.75 7.90
CA MET A 416 -11.21 -6.66 7.62
C MET A 416 -9.86 -7.17 7.15
N ASP A 417 -9.36 -8.29 7.70
CA ASP A 417 -8.14 -8.95 7.19
C ASP A 417 -8.31 -9.42 5.74
N TYR A 418 -9.49 -9.92 5.37
CA TYR A 418 -9.81 -10.27 3.99
C TYR A 418 -9.84 -9.02 3.09
N ASN A 419 -10.41 -7.90 3.56
CA ASN A 419 -10.39 -6.62 2.86
C ASN A 419 -8.95 -6.19 2.56
N ASP A 420 -8.06 -6.21 3.55
CA ASP A 420 -6.70 -5.70 3.45
C ASP A 420 -5.79 -6.61 2.62
N SER A 421 -5.98 -7.92 2.71
CA SER A 421 -5.15 -8.88 1.97
C SER A 421 -5.54 -9.04 0.50
N ASP A 422 -6.84 -9.03 0.20
CA ASP A 422 -7.38 -9.42 -1.12
C ASP A 422 -7.95 -8.26 -1.94
N LEU A 423 -8.52 -7.22 -1.30
CA LEU A 423 -9.30 -6.19 -1.99
C LEU A 423 -8.58 -4.86 -2.20
N THR A 424 -7.55 -4.56 -1.41
CA THR A 424 -6.81 -3.29 -1.50
C THR A 424 -5.97 -3.12 -2.77
N ARG A 425 -6.15 -4.00 -3.76
CA ARG A 425 -5.43 -4.01 -5.04
C ARG A 425 -6.39 -3.82 -6.21
N PHE A 426 -5.91 -3.17 -7.29
CA PHE A 426 -6.73 -2.95 -8.49
C PHE A 426 -7.18 -4.22 -9.21
N ASP A 427 -6.54 -5.35 -9.01
CA ASP A 427 -6.93 -6.68 -9.51
C ASP A 427 -7.67 -7.50 -8.44
N GLY A 428 -8.03 -6.87 -7.32
CA GLY A 428 -8.79 -7.48 -6.24
C GLY A 428 -10.20 -7.88 -6.69
N MET A 429 -10.59 -9.08 -6.34
CA MET A 429 -11.94 -9.61 -6.61
C MET A 429 -12.59 -10.02 -5.31
N PHE A 430 -13.75 -9.44 -5.04
CA PHE A 430 -14.56 -9.92 -3.92
C PHE A 430 -15.21 -11.25 -4.28
N ARG A 431 -14.81 -12.31 -3.59
CA ARG A 431 -15.34 -13.67 -3.73
C ARG A 431 -16.16 -14.03 -2.52
N PHE A 432 -17.47 -14.05 -2.67
CA PHE A 432 -18.42 -14.33 -1.60
C PHE A 432 -18.16 -15.66 -0.89
N SER A 433 -17.92 -16.73 -1.67
CA SER A 433 -17.67 -18.05 -1.11
C SER A 433 -16.37 -18.15 -0.30
N LYS A 434 -15.33 -17.37 -0.70
CA LYS A 434 -14.08 -17.28 0.04
C LYS A 434 -14.30 -16.58 1.39
N LEU A 435 -14.99 -15.44 1.38
CA LEU A 435 -15.32 -14.71 2.60
C LEU A 435 -16.19 -15.53 3.53
N SER A 436 -17.28 -16.17 3.03
CA SER A 436 -18.17 -16.99 3.84
C SER A 436 -17.41 -18.11 4.56
N ARG A 437 -16.47 -18.79 3.85
CA ARG A 437 -15.61 -19.80 4.47
C ARG A 437 -14.69 -19.22 5.55
N LEU A 438 -14.15 -18.02 5.36
CA LEU A 438 -13.30 -17.37 6.37
C LEU A 438 -14.10 -16.99 7.62
N ILE A 439 -15.33 -16.52 7.44
CA ILE A 439 -16.26 -16.21 8.54
C ILE A 439 -16.59 -17.48 9.33
N ASP A 440 -16.89 -18.60 8.65
CA ASP A 440 -17.19 -19.88 9.32
C ASP A 440 -15.96 -20.42 10.07
N ALA A 441 -14.75 -20.10 9.62
CA ALA A 441 -13.50 -20.51 10.24
C ALA A 441 -12.95 -19.51 11.27
N ALA A 442 -13.66 -18.40 11.55
CA ALA A 442 -13.21 -17.39 12.49
C ALA A 442 -13.16 -17.92 13.94
N GLU A 443 -14.03 -18.86 14.26
CA GLU A 443 -14.06 -19.53 15.56
C GLU A 443 -14.79 -20.89 15.44
N ASP A 444 -14.26 -21.92 16.11
CA ASP A 444 -14.74 -23.32 15.99
C ASP A 444 -16.21 -23.56 16.39
N SER A 445 -16.79 -22.66 17.18
CA SER A 445 -18.19 -22.74 17.57
C SER A 445 -19.18 -22.24 16.53
N ILE A 446 -18.70 -21.52 15.49
CA ILE A 446 -19.54 -21.01 14.40
C ILE A 446 -19.97 -22.18 13.53
N LEU A 447 -21.28 -22.32 13.35
CA LEU A 447 -21.89 -23.42 12.59
C LEU A 447 -22.24 -22.99 11.15
N SER A 448 -22.66 -21.74 10.99
CA SER A 448 -23.02 -21.18 9.68
C SER A 448 -23.09 -19.67 9.73
N ASN A 449 -23.01 -19.03 8.55
CA ASN A 449 -23.27 -17.61 8.39
C ASN A 449 -24.32 -17.34 7.30
N ILE A 450 -25.07 -16.26 7.47
CA ILE A 450 -25.93 -15.67 6.44
C ILE A 450 -25.44 -14.27 6.21
N THR A 451 -24.87 -14.05 5.02
CA THR A 451 -24.26 -12.78 4.66
C THR A 451 -24.92 -12.19 3.42
N THR A 452 -25.36 -10.94 3.50
CA THR A 452 -25.92 -10.18 2.38
C THR A 452 -24.90 -9.16 1.89
N VAL A 453 -24.83 -9.00 0.57
CA VAL A 453 -23.90 -8.12 -0.13
C VAL A 453 -24.68 -7.01 -0.80
N THR A 454 -24.30 -5.77 -0.53
CA THR A 454 -24.87 -4.58 -1.18
C THR A 454 -23.74 -3.66 -1.58
N LEU A 455 -23.82 -3.01 -2.75
CA LEU A 455 -22.81 -2.10 -3.23
C LEU A 455 -23.17 -0.65 -2.87
N ILE A 456 -22.17 0.13 -2.48
CA ILE A 456 -22.32 1.55 -2.21
C ILE A 456 -21.40 2.32 -3.17
N ARG A 457 -21.98 3.28 -3.89
CA ARG A 457 -21.25 4.19 -4.75
C ARG A 457 -21.64 5.63 -4.45
N SER A 458 -20.66 6.46 -4.10
CA SER A 458 -20.87 7.88 -3.84
C SER A 458 -20.27 8.73 -4.94
N ILE A 459 -20.92 9.85 -5.24
CA ILE A 459 -20.42 10.89 -6.12
C ILE A 459 -20.54 12.23 -5.41
N THR A 460 -19.65 13.17 -5.74
CA THR A 460 -19.75 14.58 -5.27
C THR A 460 -20.51 15.38 -6.32
N PRO A 461 -21.75 15.79 -6.04
CA PRO A 461 -22.54 16.55 -7.01
C PRO A 461 -22.06 18.01 -7.08
N VAL A 462 -22.22 18.63 -8.25
CA VAL A 462 -22.03 20.06 -8.44
C VAL A 462 -23.28 20.78 -7.91
N ILE A 463 -23.13 21.45 -6.78
CA ILE A 463 -24.25 22.11 -6.10
C ILE A 463 -24.70 23.37 -6.86
N GLY A 464 -26.03 23.55 -7.00
CA GLY A 464 -26.65 24.73 -7.58
C GLY A 464 -26.55 24.84 -9.11
N THR A 465 -26.08 23.79 -9.79
CA THR A 465 -25.94 23.78 -11.24
C THR A 465 -26.62 22.54 -11.83
N ARG A 466 -27.37 22.72 -12.91
CA ARG A 466 -27.97 21.60 -13.65
C ARG A 466 -26.90 20.80 -14.35
N THR A 467 -26.69 19.57 -13.91
CA THR A 467 -25.63 18.68 -14.38
C THR A 467 -26.17 17.27 -14.64
N SER A 468 -25.66 16.62 -15.67
CA SER A 468 -25.91 15.19 -15.92
C SER A 468 -24.75 14.36 -15.38
N TYR A 469 -25.04 13.23 -14.74
CA TYR A 469 -24.05 12.35 -14.12
C TYR A 469 -24.10 10.96 -14.76
N VAL A 470 -22.93 10.38 -15.00
CA VAL A 470 -22.78 8.98 -15.40
C VAL A 470 -22.05 8.25 -14.29
N ILE A 471 -22.73 7.35 -13.64
CA ILE A 471 -22.23 6.60 -12.47
C ILE A 471 -21.99 5.17 -12.93
N LYS A 472 -20.73 4.76 -12.91
CA LYS A 472 -20.30 3.42 -13.34
C LYS A 472 -20.07 2.55 -12.12
N ILE A 473 -20.78 1.43 -12.06
CA ILE A 473 -20.61 0.36 -11.08
C ILE A 473 -19.73 -0.74 -11.70
N ASP A 474 -19.84 -0.90 -13.05
CA ASP A 474 -19.11 -1.88 -13.85
C ASP A 474 -19.31 -3.34 -13.38
N ASN A 475 -20.37 -3.57 -12.62
CA ASN A 475 -20.85 -4.89 -12.20
C ASN A 475 -22.34 -4.98 -12.50
N PRO A 476 -22.87 -6.13 -12.94
CA PRO A 476 -24.28 -6.29 -13.20
C PRO A 476 -25.14 -6.04 -11.95
N ILE A 477 -26.22 -5.30 -12.15
CA ILE A 477 -27.18 -4.94 -11.09
C ILE A 477 -28.36 -5.91 -11.16
N TYR A 478 -28.88 -6.28 -10.00
CA TYR A 478 -30.05 -7.17 -9.91
C TYR A 478 -31.30 -6.52 -10.54
N SER A 479 -32.04 -7.27 -11.35
CA SER A 479 -33.32 -6.86 -11.91
C SER A 479 -34.19 -8.09 -12.17
N GLU A 480 -35.36 -8.17 -11.54
CA GLU A 480 -36.36 -9.21 -11.84
C GLU A 480 -37.45 -8.72 -12.82
N GLY A 481 -37.34 -7.50 -13.35
CA GLY A 481 -38.36 -6.93 -14.27
C GLY A 481 -39.66 -6.51 -13.55
N VAL A 482 -39.66 -6.48 -12.24
CA VAL A 482 -40.73 -5.99 -11.36
C VAL A 482 -40.17 -4.85 -10.52
N ALA A 483 -41.01 -3.91 -10.11
CA ALA A 483 -40.62 -2.72 -9.34
C ALA A 483 -40.08 -3.06 -7.93
N GLU A 484 -38.99 -3.83 -7.85
CA GLU A 484 -38.19 -3.98 -6.65
C GLU A 484 -37.03 -2.99 -6.69
N GLU A 485 -36.87 -2.26 -5.62
CA GLU A 485 -35.85 -1.24 -5.44
C GLU A 485 -34.44 -1.89 -5.40
N SER A 486 -33.83 -2.07 -6.56
CA SER A 486 -32.46 -2.58 -6.66
C SER A 486 -31.45 -1.48 -6.54
N ILE A 487 -31.85 -0.22 -6.75
CA ILE A 487 -31.04 0.99 -6.64
C ILE A 487 -31.81 1.99 -5.79
N THR A 488 -31.20 2.49 -4.74
CA THR A 488 -31.73 3.57 -3.90
C THR A 488 -30.65 4.61 -3.63
N SER A 489 -31.05 5.88 -3.41
CA SER A 489 -30.11 6.91 -2.98
C SER A 489 -30.37 7.38 -1.55
N ASN A 490 -29.35 8.06 -0.96
CA ASN A 490 -29.57 8.91 0.20
C ASN A 490 -30.42 10.12 -0.15
N GLY A 491 -30.90 10.85 0.88
CA GLY A 491 -31.69 12.06 0.73
C GLY A 491 -30.88 13.24 0.18
N PHE A 492 -31.49 14.03 -0.70
CA PHE A 492 -30.93 15.27 -1.24
C PHE A 492 -32.04 16.28 -1.53
N ILE A 493 -31.69 17.56 -1.74
CA ILE A 493 -32.63 18.62 -2.10
C ILE A 493 -32.32 19.11 -3.51
N VAL A 494 -33.36 19.30 -4.31
CA VAL A 494 -33.26 19.85 -5.66
C VAL A 494 -33.89 21.23 -5.74
N ASP A 495 -33.47 22.01 -6.72
CA ASP A 495 -34.02 23.34 -6.98
C ASP A 495 -35.54 23.30 -7.24
N GLY A 496 -36.28 24.13 -6.53
CA GLY A 496 -37.74 24.20 -6.64
C GLY A 496 -38.53 23.22 -5.80
N ILE A 497 -37.90 22.33 -5.00
CA ILE A 497 -38.54 21.38 -4.10
C ILE A 497 -37.94 21.51 -2.71
N ALA A 498 -38.78 21.76 -1.71
CA ALA A 498 -38.33 21.96 -0.34
C ALA A 498 -38.15 20.64 0.44
N GLU A 499 -38.79 19.57 -0.03
CA GLU A 499 -38.76 18.27 0.57
C GLU A 499 -37.49 17.51 0.20
N ILE A 500 -37.07 16.59 1.05
CA ILE A 500 -35.95 15.69 0.79
C ILE A 500 -36.36 14.68 -0.29
N CYS A 501 -35.67 14.71 -1.41
CA CYS A 501 -35.86 13.81 -2.54
C CYS A 501 -34.95 12.58 -2.42
N TYR A 502 -35.37 11.50 -3.06
CA TYR A 502 -34.68 10.24 -3.19
C TYR A 502 -34.74 9.75 -4.62
N LEU A 503 -33.77 8.92 -5.01
CA LEU A 503 -33.77 8.21 -6.31
C LEU A 503 -33.97 6.73 -6.06
N GLU A 504 -34.73 6.10 -6.97
CA GLU A 504 -34.89 4.65 -7.03
C GLU A 504 -35.04 4.21 -8.49
N ASP A 505 -34.80 2.94 -8.78
CA ASP A 505 -35.07 2.36 -10.09
C ASP A 505 -36.53 1.86 -10.20
N ASP A 506 -37.00 1.63 -11.42
CA ASP A 506 -38.32 1.09 -11.71
C ASP A 506 -38.32 -0.40 -12.10
N GLY A 507 -37.16 -1.06 -12.06
CA GLY A 507 -36.96 -2.44 -12.47
C GLY A 507 -36.94 -2.69 -13.99
N VAL A 508 -37.24 -1.66 -14.82
CA VAL A 508 -37.31 -1.77 -16.27
C VAL A 508 -36.38 -0.82 -17.03
N GLY A 509 -35.52 -0.09 -16.34
CA GLY A 509 -34.46 0.72 -16.94
C GLY A 509 -34.51 2.22 -16.70
N ASN A 510 -35.47 2.74 -15.91
CA ASN A 510 -35.52 4.16 -15.58
C ASN A 510 -35.16 4.40 -14.11
N ILE A 511 -34.58 5.56 -13.83
CA ILE A 511 -34.39 6.10 -12.47
C ILE A 511 -35.47 7.13 -12.22
N ARG A 512 -36.23 6.94 -11.11
CA ARG A 512 -37.31 7.80 -10.67
C ARG A 512 -36.86 8.67 -9.51
N MET A 513 -37.38 9.90 -9.43
CA MET A 513 -37.15 10.80 -8.30
C MET A 513 -38.45 10.99 -7.54
N TYR A 514 -38.44 10.82 -6.24
CA TYR A 514 -39.61 10.95 -5.37
C TYR A 514 -39.25 11.62 -4.04
N TYR A 515 -40.27 12.06 -3.31
CA TYR A 515 -40.20 12.45 -1.91
C TYR A 515 -41.35 11.83 -1.11
N TYR A 516 -41.24 11.79 0.21
CA TYR A 516 -42.30 11.27 1.07
C TYR A 516 -43.30 12.38 1.41
N ALA A 517 -44.54 12.21 0.99
CA ALA A 517 -45.68 13.04 1.39
C ALA A 517 -46.31 12.44 2.66
N GLY A 518 -45.84 12.83 3.85
CA GLY A 518 -46.16 12.19 5.13
C GLY A 518 -45.21 11.04 5.45
N ALA A 519 -45.61 10.13 6.35
CA ALA A 519 -44.70 9.14 6.95
C ALA A 519 -44.25 8.01 5.99
N SER A 520 -45.00 7.69 4.93
CA SER A 520 -44.69 6.53 4.09
C SER A 520 -45.18 6.60 2.62
N THR A 521 -45.88 7.66 2.21
CA THR A 521 -46.43 7.76 0.85
C THR A 521 -45.42 8.40 -0.08
N LYS A 522 -44.89 7.62 -1.04
CA LYS A 522 -44.01 8.14 -2.10
C LYS A 522 -44.80 9.00 -3.09
N LYS A 523 -44.29 10.20 -3.37
CA LYS A 523 -44.81 11.08 -4.41
C LYS A 523 -43.71 11.32 -5.45
N TYR A 524 -43.93 10.83 -6.67
CA TYR A 524 -42.97 10.98 -7.74
C TYR A 524 -42.97 12.38 -8.29
N VAL A 525 -41.78 12.96 -8.37
CA VAL A 525 -41.49 14.26 -8.97
C VAL A 525 -41.17 14.09 -10.44
N ASN A 526 -40.38 13.08 -10.74
CA ASN A 526 -39.97 12.74 -12.09
C ASN A 526 -39.82 11.23 -12.20
N GLU A 527 -40.60 10.61 -13.07
CA GLU A 527 -40.59 9.16 -13.31
C GLU A 527 -39.46 8.72 -14.25
N ARG A 528 -38.74 9.69 -14.88
CA ARG A 528 -37.62 9.46 -15.78
C ARG A 528 -36.52 10.50 -15.54
N GLN A 529 -36.00 10.54 -14.32
CA GLN A 529 -34.88 11.41 -13.97
C GLN A 529 -33.56 10.92 -14.58
N GLY A 530 -33.51 9.67 -14.95
CA GLY A 530 -32.35 9.04 -15.54
C GLY A 530 -32.64 7.65 -16.06
N THR A 531 -31.59 6.96 -16.46
CA THR A 531 -31.67 5.58 -16.96
C THR A 531 -30.67 4.68 -16.25
N VAL A 532 -30.97 3.38 -16.21
CA VAL A 532 -30.06 2.35 -15.70
C VAL A 532 -29.91 1.23 -16.72
N ASN A 533 -28.66 0.79 -16.92
CA ASN A 533 -28.36 -0.43 -17.66
C ASN A 533 -27.93 -1.50 -16.67
N TYR A 534 -28.81 -2.43 -16.34
CA TYR A 534 -28.59 -3.47 -15.34
C TYR A 534 -27.46 -4.43 -15.72
N SER A 535 -27.25 -4.71 -17.01
CA SER A 535 -26.22 -5.65 -17.46
C SER A 535 -24.80 -5.07 -17.38
N THR A 536 -24.65 -3.75 -17.59
CA THR A 536 -23.35 -3.08 -17.55
C THR A 536 -23.09 -2.34 -16.23
N GLY A 537 -24.12 -2.20 -15.37
CA GLY A 537 -24.01 -1.46 -14.13
C GLY A 537 -23.78 0.04 -14.33
N VAL A 538 -24.38 0.64 -15.36
CA VAL A 538 -24.25 2.09 -15.62
C VAL A 538 -25.56 2.79 -15.29
N ILE A 539 -25.48 3.80 -14.43
CA ILE A 539 -26.60 4.67 -14.08
C ILE A 539 -26.33 6.05 -14.68
N THR A 540 -27.29 6.60 -15.39
CA THR A 540 -27.22 7.97 -15.92
C THR A 540 -28.31 8.82 -15.29
N LEU A 541 -27.96 9.97 -14.76
CA LEU A 541 -28.90 10.98 -14.28
C LEU A 541 -28.89 12.15 -15.25
N ASP A 542 -30.05 12.58 -15.66
CA ASP A 542 -30.18 13.64 -16.66
C ASP A 542 -30.57 14.98 -16.03
N ASN A 543 -29.74 16.01 -16.27
CA ASN A 543 -30.04 17.41 -16.08
C ASN A 543 -30.66 17.74 -14.68
N ILE A 544 -30.08 17.22 -13.61
CA ILE A 544 -30.52 17.42 -12.23
C ILE A 544 -29.81 18.63 -11.60
N ASN A 545 -30.56 19.49 -10.88
CA ASN A 545 -30.00 20.60 -10.11
C ASN A 545 -30.10 20.32 -8.61
N ILE A 546 -29.04 19.78 -8.06
CA ILE A 546 -28.93 19.44 -6.64
C ILE A 546 -28.48 20.69 -5.88
N THR A 547 -29.23 21.07 -4.85
CA THR A 547 -28.90 22.24 -4.02
C THR A 547 -28.30 21.88 -2.67
N PHE A 548 -28.58 20.67 -2.19
CA PHE A 548 -28.05 20.16 -0.93
C PHE A 548 -27.98 18.63 -0.93
N THR A 549 -26.90 18.09 -0.35
CA THR A 549 -26.75 16.68 0.01
C THR A 549 -26.08 16.55 1.36
N GLU A 550 -26.35 15.49 2.08
CA GLU A 550 -25.66 15.20 3.33
C GLU A 550 -24.18 14.89 3.05
N ASN A 551 -23.27 15.50 3.81
CA ASN A 551 -21.81 15.38 3.65
C ASN A 551 -21.28 15.74 2.24
N ASN A 552 -22.01 16.52 1.45
CA ASN A 552 -21.71 16.84 0.06
C ASN A 552 -21.60 15.59 -0.87
N LEU A 553 -22.20 14.48 -0.50
CA LEU A 553 -22.17 13.24 -1.25
C LEU A 553 -23.59 12.79 -1.62
N LEU A 554 -23.76 12.38 -2.88
CA LEU A 554 -24.90 11.61 -3.34
C LEU A 554 -24.49 10.14 -3.39
N THR A 555 -25.07 9.34 -2.51
CA THR A 555 -24.71 7.94 -2.29
C THR A 555 -25.79 7.02 -2.80
N PHE A 556 -25.40 6.05 -3.62
CA PHE A 556 -26.27 5.00 -4.15
C PHE A 556 -26.02 3.69 -3.42
N THR A 557 -27.09 3.04 -3.01
CA THR A 557 -27.11 1.69 -2.48
C THR A 557 -27.68 0.78 -3.55
N ILE A 558 -26.93 -0.25 -3.95
CA ILE A 558 -27.19 -1.04 -5.15
C ILE A 558 -27.10 -2.52 -4.82
N LYS A 559 -28.11 -3.27 -5.22
CA LYS A 559 -28.15 -4.74 -5.11
C LYS A 559 -27.46 -5.35 -6.33
N PRO A 560 -26.33 -6.07 -6.17
CA PRO A 560 -25.66 -6.70 -7.30
C PRO A 560 -26.44 -7.94 -7.78
N GLN A 561 -26.32 -8.29 -9.05
CA GLN A 561 -26.90 -9.52 -9.61
C GLN A 561 -26.15 -10.77 -9.10
N SER A 562 -24.87 -10.65 -8.84
CA SER A 562 -24.02 -11.70 -8.27
C SER A 562 -23.41 -11.19 -6.96
N ASN A 563 -23.28 -12.07 -5.98
CA ASN A 563 -22.57 -11.74 -4.74
C ASN A 563 -21.06 -11.63 -4.94
N ASP A 564 -20.50 -12.10 -6.08
CA ASP A 564 -19.11 -11.84 -6.47
C ASP A 564 -19.03 -10.48 -7.16
N VAL A 565 -18.04 -9.65 -6.77
CA VAL A 565 -17.84 -8.30 -7.31
C VAL A 565 -16.41 -8.17 -7.84
N VAL A 566 -16.29 -7.62 -9.05
CA VAL A 566 -15.02 -7.49 -9.77
C VAL A 566 -14.64 -6.03 -9.90
N SER A 567 -13.38 -5.71 -9.65
CA SER A 567 -12.82 -4.38 -9.93
C SER A 567 -12.47 -4.23 -11.42
N VAL A 568 -12.64 -3.03 -11.97
CA VAL A 568 -12.32 -2.74 -13.38
C VAL A 568 -11.44 -1.48 -13.46
N ARG A 569 -10.28 -1.59 -14.11
CA ARG A 569 -9.34 -0.47 -14.37
C ARG A 569 -8.93 0.33 -13.13
N ASN A 570 -9.47 1.55 -12.98
CA ASN A 570 -9.19 2.45 -11.86
C ASN A 570 -10.17 2.27 -10.69
N GLN A 571 -11.03 1.25 -10.73
CA GLN A 571 -11.95 0.95 -9.65
C GLN A 571 -11.28 0.07 -8.58
N LEU A 572 -11.51 0.39 -7.33
CA LEU A 572 -11.14 -0.41 -6.16
C LEU A 572 -12.42 -0.86 -5.46
N VAL A 573 -12.49 -2.13 -5.17
CA VAL A 573 -13.61 -2.72 -4.42
C VAL A 573 -13.15 -2.92 -2.99
N LEU A 574 -13.80 -2.29 -2.02
CA LEU A 574 -13.43 -2.33 -0.61
C LEU A 574 -14.65 -2.64 0.26
N ILE A 575 -14.45 -3.29 1.39
CA ILE A 575 -15.50 -3.46 2.40
C ILE A 575 -15.52 -2.19 3.26
N SER A 576 -16.70 -1.59 3.42
CA SER A 576 -16.88 -0.42 4.27
C SER A 576 -16.98 -0.84 5.73
N GLU A 577 -16.01 -0.46 6.55
CA GLU A 577 -16.03 -0.74 7.98
C GLU A 577 -17.22 -0.09 8.69
N ASN A 578 -17.60 1.13 8.29
CA ASN A 578 -18.72 1.87 8.87
C ASN A 578 -20.09 1.24 8.55
N GLU A 579 -20.19 0.51 7.46
CA GLU A 579 -21.41 -0.14 6.98
C GLU A 579 -21.39 -1.67 7.21
N LEU A 580 -20.38 -2.17 7.95
CA LEU A 580 -20.27 -3.57 8.31
C LEU A 580 -21.12 -3.88 9.54
N VAL A 581 -22.19 -4.65 9.35
CA VAL A 581 -23.06 -5.13 10.42
C VAL A 581 -22.77 -6.61 10.65
N VAL A 582 -22.35 -6.95 11.87
CA VAL A 582 -22.11 -8.34 12.29
C VAL A 582 -23.02 -8.65 13.49
N ASN A 583 -23.83 -9.68 13.35
CA ASN A 583 -24.70 -10.22 14.40
C ASN A 583 -24.26 -11.65 14.73
N ALA A 584 -24.27 -12.02 16.00
CA ALA A 584 -24.05 -13.39 16.44
C ALA A 584 -25.29 -13.89 17.19
N ILE A 585 -25.77 -15.04 16.81
CA ILE A 585 -26.99 -15.62 17.35
C ILE A 585 -26.69 -17.06 17.81
N VAL A 586 -27.10 -17.40 19.03
CA VAL A 586 -26.99 -18.78 19.52
C VAL A 586 -27.88 -19.69 18.68
N ASP A 587 -27.31 -20.75 18.13
CA ASP A 587 -28.11 -21.80 17.47
C ASP A 587 -28.90 -22.60 18.50
N PRO A 588 -30.24 -22.51 18.51
CA PRO A 588 -31.06 -23.15 19.54
C PRO A 588 -31.06 -24.67 19.43
N LEU A 589 -30.82 -25.25 18.27
CA LEU A 589 -30.76 -26.69 18.05
C LEU A 589 -29.44 -27.27 18.54
N ALA A 590 -28.35 -26.67 18.13
CA ALA A 590 -27.01 -27.11 18.51
C ALA A 590 -26.70 -26.88 19.99
N SER A 591 -27.28 -25.83 20.59
CA SER A 591 -27.15 -25.50 22.01
C SER A 591 -28.13 -26.29 22.92
N GLY A 592 -28.98 -27.13 22.36
CA GLY A 592 -29.94 -27.96 23.12
C GLY A 592 -31.09 -27.17 23.77
N THR A 593 -31.29 -25.92 23.44
CA THR A 593 -32.36 -25.04 23.97
C THR A 593 -33.69 -25.22 23.25
N SER A 594 -33.70 -25.91 22.10
CA SER A 594 -34.90 -26.25 21.34
C SER A 594 -34.84 -27.67 20.80
N SER A 595 -35.92 -28.41 20.94
CA SER A 595 -36.06 -29.80 20.47
C SER A 595 -36.78 -29.94 19.11
N GLY A 596 -37.06 -28.85 18.41
CA GLY A 596 -37.78 -28.90 17.14
C GLY A 596 -37.55 -27.67 16.27
N GLY A 597 -37.52 -27.86 14.95
CA GLY A 597 -37.19 -26.88 13.94
C GLY A 597 -38.10 -25.67 13.74
N THR A 598 -39.03 -25.41 14.70
CA THR A 598 -39.98 -24.28 14.60
C THR A 598 -39.40 -22.91 14.91
N ASN A 599 -38.21 -22.83 15.48
CA ASN A 599 -37.52 -21.57 15.81
C ASN A 599 -36.44 -21.16 14.81
N TYR A 600 -36.19 -21.97 13.79
CA TYR A 600 -35.33 -21.58 12.68
C TYR A 600 -36.10 -20.60 11.79
N ILE A 601 -35.69 -19.34 11.83
CA ILE A 601 -36.18 -18.34 10.87
C ILE A 601 -35.47 -18.61 9.56
N PHE A 602 -36.10 -19.39 8.69
CA PHE A 602 -35.67 -19.43 7.29
C PHE A 602 -36.01 -18.08 6.65
N THR A 603 -35.06 -17.23 6.53
CA THR A 603 -35.19 -16.11 5.61
C THR A 603 -35.18 -16.69 4.20
N THR A 604 -36.36 -16.87 3.63
CA THR A 604 -36.57 -17.28 2.24
C THR A 604 -36.25 -16.15 1.26
N SER A 605 -35.78 -15.03 1.71
CA SER A 605 -35.21 -14.01 0.83
C SER A 605 -33.89 -14.55 0.23
N ARG A 606 -33.96 -15.28 -0.85
CA ARG A 606 -32.96 -15.25 -1.88
C ARG A 606 -32.92 -13.80 -2.38
N SER A 607 -32.23 -12.96 -1.70
CA SER A 607 -31.90 -11.62 -2.17
C SER A 607 -30.64 -11.71 -3.04
#